data_63ebf5b21993084751be4a82ac8e69cb
#
_entry.id   63ebf5b21993084751be4a82ac8e69cb
#
_cell.length_a   1.000
_cell.length_b   1.000
_cell.length_c   1.000
_cell.angle_alpha   90.00
_cell.angle_beta   90.00
_cell.angle_gamma   90.00
#
_symmetry.space_group_name_H-M   'P 1'
#
loop_
_entity.id
_entity.type
_entity.pdbx_description
1 polymer ?
#
loop_
_entity_poly.entity_id
_entity_poly.type
_entity_poly.pdbx_seq_one_letter_code
_entity_poly.pdbx_strand_id
1 'polypeptide(L)'
;MKKITSLILALVLTFSLVALSACGDKTTDDKSTAASDDKVITVGASATPHAEILEQIKQALADEGYELKIVTYDDYVLPNQALADGTLDANYFQHKPYLDSFNAKNGTNLVSVGTIHYEPFGIYGNGVTDLKDLAKGATIIIPADDSNETRALFLLQQEGLIKLPDDADAAKGVSTLDIVDDGGYNIVTVQADTVPAQLKNAATGSIAVINGNYALAA
;
A
#
# COMPACT_ATOMS: atom_id res chain seq x y z
N MET A 1 19.54 -60.15 7.67
CA MET A 1 18.96 -58.83 7.83
C MET A 1 17.42 -58.80 7.76
N LYS A 2 16.72 -59.79 7.25
CA LYS A 2 15.24 -59.84 7.15
C LYS A 2 14.49 -60.26 8.44
N LYS A 3 15.19 -60.73 9.48
CA LYS A 3 14.55 -61.18 10.74
C LYS A 3 14.54 -60.13 11.86
N ILE A 4 15.29 -59.05 11.72
CA ILE A 4 15.38 -57.95 12.73
C ILE A 4 14.32 -56.90 12.48
N THR A 5 13.94 -56.65 11.23
CA THR A 5 12.90 -55.69 10.84
C THR A 5 11.48 -56.13 11.26
N SER A 6 11.24 -57.42 11.36
CA SER A 6 9.92 -57.98 11.78
C SER A 6 9.69 -57.87 13.28
N LEU A 7 10.75 -57.82 14.10
CA LEU A 7 10.65 -57.72 15.55
C LEU A 7 10.39 -56.29 16.03
N ILE A 8 10.89 -55.30 15.29
CA ILE A 8 10.69 -53.87 15.59
C ILE A 8 9.27 -53.44 15.22
N LEU A 9 8.67 -54.01 14.18
CA LEU A 9 7.31 -53.70 13.78
C LEU A 9 6.25 -54.28 14.75
N ALA A 10 6.55 -55.38 15.42
CA ALA A 10 5.68 -55.96 16.42
C ALA A 10 5.70 -55.23 17.77
N LEU A 11 6.77 -54.52 18.11
CA LEU A 11 6.92 -53.79 19.37
C LEU A 11 6.21 -52.43 19.34
N VAL A 12 6.02 -51.82 18.15
CA VAL A 12 5.33 -50.54 17.98
C VAL A 12 3.79 -50.73 18.04
N LEU A 13 3.27 -51.87 17.68
CA LEU A 13 1.83 -52.18 17.71
C LEU A 13 1.28 -52.52 19.09
N THR A 14 2.13 -52.90 20.07
CA THR A 14 1.67 -53.26 21.44
C THR A 14 1.62 -52.06 22.41
N PHE A 15 2.18 -50.89 22.03
CA PHE A 15 2.15 -49.71 22.90
C PHE A 15 0.92 -48.80 22.67
N SER A 16 0.07 -49.12 21.71
CA SER A 16 -1.08 -48.28 21.31
C SER A 16 -2.41 -48.67 21.96
N LEU A 17 -2.47 -49.64 22.88
CA LEU A 17 -3.71 -50.17 23.41
C LEU A 17 -3.93 -50.01 24.93
N VAL A 18 -3.17 -49.15 25.63
CA VAL A 18 -3.32 -49.01 27.09
C VAL A 18 -3.83 -47.58 27.50
N ALA A 19 -4.34 -46.77 26.60
CA ALA A 19 -4.84 -45.43 26.92
C ALA A 19 -6.35 -45.23 26.76
N LEU A 20 -7.16 -46.25 27.09
CA LEU A 20 -8.62 -46.12 27.10
C LEU A 20 -9.23 -46.79 28.35
N SER A 21 -8.96 -46.27 29.55
CA SER A 21 -9.78 -46.58 30.74
C SER A 21 -9.45 -45.58 31.86
N ALA A 22 -10.03 -44.41 31.84
CA ALA A 22 -10.27 -43.59 33.01
C ALA A 22 -11.44 -42.63 32.72
N CYS A 23 -12.66 -43.17 32.76
CA CYS A 23 -13.83 -42.36 33.06
C CYS A 23 -13.79 -42.02 34.54
N GLY A 24 -13.80 -40.77 34.90
CA GLY A 24 -13.93 -40.24 36.27
C GLY A 24 -14.38 -38.80 36.16
N ASP A 25 -15.68 -38.65 36.33
CA ASP A 25 -16.49 -37.46 36.45
C ASP A 25 -15.85 -36.38 37.37
N LYS A 26 -15.65 -35.16 36.85
CA LYS A 26 -15.80 -33.91 37.59
C LYS A 26 -15.89 -32.73 36.63
N THR A 27 -17.08 -32.20 36.50
CA THR A 27 -17.43 -30.88 36.01
C THR A 27 -16.50 -29.80 36.58
N THR A 28 -15.75 -29.17 35.71
CA THR A 28 -15.39 -27.78 35.82
C THR A 28 -15.47 -27.19 34.41
N ASP A 29 -16.47 -26.32 34.24
CA ASP A 29 -16.62 -25.45 33.11
C ASP A 29 -15.35 -24.55 33.02
N ASP A 30 -14.37 -24.96 32.28
CA ASP A 30 -13.36 -24.10 31.78
C ASP A 30 -13.67 -23.84 30.29
N LYS A 31 -14.61 -22.94 30.11
CA LYS A 31 -14.94 -22.38 28.83
C LYS A 31 -13.79 -21.44 28.46
N SER A 32 -12.65 -22.03 28.08
CA SER A 32 -11.66 -21.35 27.27
C SER A 32 -12.34 -21.00 25.96
N THR A 33 -13.01 -19.84 25.94
CA THR A 33 -13.34 -19.16 24.72
C THR A 33 -12.02 -18.78 24.09
N ALA A 34 -11.46 -19.66 23.23
CA ALA A 34 -10.66 -19.19 22.13
C ALA A 34 -11.57 -18.22 21.39
N ALA A 35 -11.35 -16.90 21.58
CA ALA A 35 -11.91 -15.88 20.71
C ALA A 35 -11.47 -16.31 19.30
N SER A 36 -12.42 -16.60 18.44
CA SER A 36 -12.13 -16.96 17.07
C SER A 36 -11.40 -15.78 16.44
N ASP A 37 -10.24 -16.01 15.81
CA ASP A 37 -9.51 -15.07 14.96
C ASP A 37 -10.40 -14.45 13.85
N ASP A 38 -11.55 -15.06 13.60
CA ASP A 38 -12.57 -14.63 12.63
C ASP A 38 -13.22 -13.27 12.91
N LYS A 39 -12.94 -12.63 14.06
CA LYS A 39 -13.50 -11.31 14.41
C LYS A 39 -12.47 -10.17 14.38
N VAL A 40 -11.23 -10.47 14.09
CA VAL A 40 -10.19 -9.45 13.91
C VAL A 40 -10.09 -9.12 12.43
N ILE A 41 -10.22 -7.83 12.09
CA ILE A 41 -10.03 -7.32 10.72
C ILE A 41 -8.74 -6.52 10.72
N THR A 42 -7.73 -7.00 10.01
CA THR A 42 -6.42 -6.34 9.89
C THR A 42 -6.35 -5.55 8.60
N VAL A 43 -6.23 -4.22 8.70
CA VAL A 43 -6.22 -3.32 7.55
C VAL A 43 -4.89 -2.58 7.46
N GLY A 44 -4.22 -2.68 6.30
CA GLY A 44 -3.04 -1.89 5.97
C GLY A 44 -3.42 -0.51 5.47
N ALA A 45 -2.76 0.55 5.94
CA ALA A 45 -3.07 1.92 5.56
C ALA A 45 -1.83 2.83 5.56
N SER A 46 -1.85 3.91 4.78
CA SER A 46 -0.93 5.03 5.00
C SER A 46 -1.30 5.74 6.32
N ALA A 47 -0.32 6.31 7.01
CA ALA A 47 -0.55 6.92 8.32
C ALA A 47 -1.60 8.03 8.27
N THR A 48 -1.44 8.97 7.36
CA THR A 48 -2.33 10.14 7.15
C THR A 48 -2.79 10.20 5.69
N PRO A 49 -4.07 10.44 5.40
CA PRO A 49 -5.22 10.49 6.32
C PRO A 49 -5.85 9.13 6.58
N HIS A 50 -5.38 8.06 5.94
CA HIS A 50 -6.07 6.77 5.84
C HIS A 50 -6.22 6.07 7.19
N ALA A 51 -5.13 5.89 7.96
CA ALA A 51 -5.21 5.30 9.28
C ALA A 51 -6.07 6.14 10.24
N GLU A 52 -5.99 7.49 10.14
CA GLU A 52 -6.80 8.39 10.94
C GLU A 52 -8.29 8.24 10.67
N ILE A 53 -8.69 8.01 9.40
CA ILE A 53 -10.07 7.72 9.01
C ILE A 53 -10.52 6.37 9.58
N LEU A 54 -9.67 5.33 9.48
CA LEU A 54 -9.96 4.02 10.04
C LEU A 54 -10.13 4.03 11.56
N GLU A 55 -9.37 4.86 12.28
CA GLU A 55 -9.53 5.01 13.73
C GLU A 55 -10.94 5.48 14.12
N GLN A 56 -11.62 6.27 13.27
CA GLN A 56 -12.97 6.77 13.56
C GLN A 56 -14.04 5.67 13.53
N ILE A 57 -13.79 4.55 12.86
CA ILE A 57 -14.77 3.46 12.76
C ILE A 57 -14.51 2.30 13.72
N LYS A 58 -13.41 2.33 14.49
CA LYS A 58 -13.05 1.26 15.44
C LYS A 58 -14.18 0.94 16.42
N GLN A 59 -14.79 1.99 17.02
CA GLN A 59 -15.86 1.79 18.00
C GLN A 59 -17.10 1.17 17.35
N ALA A 60 -17.48 1.64 16.15
CA ALA A 60 -18.64 1.09 15.44
C ALA A 60 -18.45 -0.40 15.10
N LEU A 61 -17.24 -0.81 14.70
CA LEU A 61 -16.92 -2.21 14.47
C LEU A 61 -16.90 -3.03 15.77
N ALA A 62 -16.39 -2.46 16.87
CA ALA A 62 -16.39 -3.11 18.19
C ALA A 62 -17.82 -3.34 18.71
N ASP A 63 -18.74 -2.41 18.49
CA ASP A 63 -20.15 -2.55 18.86
C ASP A 63 -20.84 -3.70 18.09
N GLU A 64 -20.36 -4.01 16.88
CA GLU A 64 -20.78 -5.16 16.06
C GLU A 64 -20.00 -6.45 16.39
N GLY A 65 -19.04 -6.37 17.31
CA GLY A 65 -18.26 -7.50 17.81
C GLY A 65 -17.01 -7.81 16.97
N TYR A 66 -16.52 -6.86 16.16
CA TYR A 66 -15.26 -6.97 15.43
C TYR A 66 -14.16 -6.12 16.07
N GLU A 67 -12.93 -6.59 16.00
CA GLU A 67 -11.72 -5.84 16.36
C GLU A 67 -11.06 -5.32 15.08
N LEU A 68 -10.91 -4.00 14.92
CA LEU A 68 -10.15 -3.40 13.82
C LEU A 68 -8.68 -3.20 14.24
N LYS A 69 -7.78 -3.93 13.58
CA LYS A 69 -6.34 -3.77 13.70
C LYS A 69 -5.80 -3.00 12.50
N ILE A 70 -5.18 -1.84 12.75
CA ILE A 70 -4.60 -1.00 11.71
C ILE A 70 -3.09 -1.18 11.70
N VAL A 71 -2.52 -1.46 10.52
CA VAL A 71 -1.08 -1.58 10.27
C VAL A 71 -0.68 -0.46 9.32
N THR A 72 0.19 0.44 9.76
CA THR A 72 0.65 1.55 8.92
C THR A 72 1.84 1.17 8.06
N TYR A 73 1.84 1.68 6.83
CA TYR A 73 2.91 1.53 5.85
C TYR A 73 3.33 2.89 5.31
N ASP A 74 4.62 3.08 5.10
CA ASP A 74 5.19 4.32 4.58
C ASP A 74 5.23 4.34 3.04
N ASP A 75 5.26 3.18 2.39
CA ASP A 75 5.30 3.03 0.94
C ASP A 75 3.99 2.46 0.36
N TYR A 76 3.90 2.41 -0.99
CA TYR A 76 2.71 1.91 -1.68
C TYR A 76 2.80 0.44 -2.13
N VAL A 77 3.96 -0.20 -2.00
CA VAL A 77 4.18 -1.58 -2.47
C VAL A 77 3.80 -2.60 -1.41
N LEU A 78 4.33 -2.40 -0.18
CA LEU A 78 4.18 -3.33 0.92
C LEU A 78 2.73 -3.62 1.31
N PRO A 79 1.79 -2.64 1.38
CA PRO A 79 0.41 -2.94 1.77
C PRO A 79 -0.31 -3.83 0.75
N ASN A 80 0.03 -3.76 -0.54
CA ASN A 80 -0.52 -4.67 -1.53
C ASN A 80 0.13 -6.06 -1.49
N GLN A 81 1.43 -6.15 -1.21
CA GLN A 81 2.10 -7.44 -1.01
C GLN A 81 1.54 -8.15 0.22
N ALA A 82 1.40 -7.46 1.34
CA ALA A 82 0.86 -8.01 2.57
C ALA A 82 -0.62 -8.46 2.43
N LEU A 83 -1.41 -7.77 1.61
CA LEU A 83 -2.76 -8.22 1.27
C LEU A 83 -2.73 -9.44 0.35
N ALA A 84 -1.85 -9.48 -0.64
CA ALA A 84 -1.75 -10.58 -1.59
C ALA A 84 -1.25 -11.89 -0.95
N ASP A 85 -0.43 -11.81 0.09
CA ASP A 85 0.08 -12.97 0.84
C ASP A 85 -0.84 -13.39 2.01
N GLY A 86 -1.94 -12.65 2.27
CA GLY A 86 -2.92 -12.95 3.31
C GLY A 86 -2.53 -12.47 4.71
N THR A 87 -1.50 -11.63 4.85
CA THR A 87 -1.12 -11.00 6.13
C THR A 87 -2.13 -9.92 6.54
N LEU A 88 -2.81 -9.31 5.57
CA LEU A 88 -3.88 -8.34 5.76
C LEU A 88 -5.19 -8.88 5.19
N ASP A 89 -6.32 -8.47 5.78
CA ASP A 89 -7.67 -8.73 5.26
C ASP A 89 -8.08 -7.68 4.21
N ALA A 90 -7.58 -6.45 4.36
CA ALA A 90 -7.80 -5.34 3.44
C ALA A 90 -6.66 -4.33 3.49
N ASN A 91 -6.61 -3.43 2.52
CA ASN A 91 -5.81 -2.22 2.63
C ASN A 91 -6.62 -0.98 2.21
N TYR A 92 -6.19 0.18 2.72
CA TYR A 92 -6.81 1.47 2.44
C TYR A 92 -5.73 2.54 2.26
N PHE A 93 -5.34 2.82 1.01
CA PHE A 93 -4.30 3.80 0.71
C PHE A 93 -4.30 4.25 -0.76
N GLN A 94 -4.79 3.45 -1.68
CA GLN A 94 -4.50 3.57 -3.10
C GLN A 94 -5.70 4.02 -3.95
N HIS A 95 -5.41 4.63 -5.08
CA HIS A 95 -6.40 4.89 -6.13
C HIS A 95 -6.44 3.73 -7.14
N LYS A 96 -7.56 3.61 -7.85
CA LYS A 96 -7.82 2.49 -8.77
C LYS A 96 -6.73 2.28 -9.83
N PRO A 97 -6.20 3.32 -10.50
CA PRO A 97 -5.13 3.13 -11.49
C PRO A 97 -3.84 2.50 -10.90
N TYR A 98 -3.49 2.82 -9.65
CA TYR A 98 -2.35 2.19 -8.98
C TYR A 98 -2.62 0.70 -8.72
N LEU A 99 -3.80 0.36 -8.20
CA LEU A 99 -4.21 -1.04 -7.99
C LEU A 99 -4.13 -1.86 -9.27
N ASP A 100 -4.64 -1.32 -10.39
CA ASP A 100 -4.63 -2.01 -11.68
C ASP A 100 -3.19 -2.23 -12.19
N SER A 101 -2.34 -1.19 -12.11
CA SER A 101 -0.92 -1.29 -12.46
C SER A 101 -0.19 -2.31 -11.57
N PHE A 102 -0.45 -2.29 -10.25
CA PHE A 102 0.15 -3.24 -9.32
C PHE A 102 -0.23 -4.67 -9.65
N ASN A 103 -1.54 -4.95 -9.87
CA ASN A 103 -2.01 -6.28 -10.24
C ASN A 103 -1.36 -6.78 -11.54
N ALA A 104 -1.31 -5.91 -12.57
CA ALA A 104 -0.72 -6.26 -13.85
C ALA A 104 0.77 -6.60 -13.75
N LYS A 105 1.52 -5.83 -12.96
CA LYS A 105 2.97 -6.01 -12.79
C LYS A 105 3.35 -7.21 -11.92
N ASN A 106 2.53 -7.50 -10.90
CA ASN A 106 2.85 -8.51 -9.89
C ASN A 106 2.06 -9.81 -10.07
N GLY A 107 1.14 -9.89 -11.05
CA GLY A 107 0.32 -11.08 -11.29
C GLY A 107 -0.67 -11.34 -10.14
N THR A 108 -1.08 -10.29 -9.42
CA THR A 108 -2.06 -10.37 -8.32
C THR A 108 -3.48 -10.08 -8.81
N ASN A 109 -4.48 -10.43 -7.99
CA ASN A 109 -5.90 -10.26 -8.31
C ASN A 109 -6.62 -9.47 -7.19
N LEU A 110 -5.97 -8.46 -6.63
CA LEU A 110 -6.57 -7.61 -5.62
C LEU A 110 -7.74 -6.82 -6.22
N VAL A 111 -8.83 -6.67 -5.45
CA VAL A 111 -10.05 -6.02 -5.93
C VAL A 111 -10.39 -4.81 -5.06
N SER A 112 -10.95 -3.77 -5.67
CA SER A 112 -11.52 -2.64 -4.92
C SER A 112 -12.92 -3.02 -4.42
N VAL A 113 -13.14 -2.89 -3.12
CA VAL A 113 -14.44 -3.13 -2.47
C VAL A 113 -15.23 -1.85 -2.24
N GLY A 114 -14.62 -0.68 -2.37
CA GLY A 114 -15.28 0.60 -2.21
C GLY A 114 -14.35 1.78 -2.43
N THR A 115 -14.95 2.97 -2.57
CA THR A 115 -14.25 4.26 -2.63
C THR A 115 -14.66 5.09 -1.42
N ILE A 116 -13.69 5.66 -0.71
CA ILE A 116 -13.92 6.31 0.59
C ILE A 116 -13.78 7.83 0.47
N HIS A 117 -12.68 8.32 -0.11
CA HIS A 117 -12.40 9.74 -0.25
C HIS A 117 -11.60 10.04 -1.52
N TYR A 118 -11.44 11.32 -1.81
CA TYR A 118 -10.63 11.83 -2.92
C TYR A 118 -9.45 12.62 -2.36
N GLU A 119 -8.26 12.39 -2.91
CA GLU A 119 -7.06 13.16 -2.58
C GLU A 119 -6.56 13.93 -3.80
N PRO A 120 -6.36 15.26 -3.68
CA PRO A 120 -5.74 16.04 -4.73
C PRO A 120 -4.26 15.69 -4.86
N PHE A 121 -3.74 15.85 -6.07
CA PHE A 121 -2.33 15.82 -6.37
C PHE A 121 -1.86 17.27 -6.48
N GLY A 122 -0.81 17.64 -5.76
CA GLY A 122 -0.39 19.05 -5.66
C GLY A 122 1.02 19.29 -6.19
N ILE A 123 1.28 20.54 -6.63
CA ILE A 123 2.62 21.04 -6.93
C ILE A 123 3.10 21.87 -5.75
N TYR A 124 4.26 21.56 -5.22
CA TYR A 124 4.88 22.19 -4.05
C TYR A 124 6.24 22.75 -4.40
N GLY A 125 6.58 23.92 -3.88
CA GLY A 125 7.82 24.64 -4.20
C GLY A 125 8.81 24.70 -3.04
N ASN A 126 10.09 24.53 -3.33
CA ASN A 126 11.18 24.89 -2.43
C ASN A 126 11.65 26.31 -2.77
N GLY A 127 11.05 27.31 -2.10
CA GLY A 127 11.32 28.72 -2.37
C GLY A 127 10.65 29.28 -3.63
N VAL A 128 9.75 28.52 -4.26
CA VAL A 128 8.91 28.96 -5.39
C VAL A 128 7.48 29.08 -4.88
N THR A 129 6.84 30.22 -5.08
CA THR A 129 5.47 30.51 -4.65
C THR A 129 4.50 30.75 -5.83
N ASP A 130 5.04 31.00 -7.02
CA ASP A 130 4.26 31.09 -8.26
C ASP A 130 5.01 30.31 -9.36
N LEU A 131 4.32 29.46 -10.10
CA LEU A 131 4.90 28.66 -11.18
C LEU A 131 5.44 29.53 -12.34
N LYS A 132 4.96 30.77 -12.47
CA LYS A 132 5.47 31.73 -13.45
C LYS A 132 6.90 32.17 -13.17
N ASP A 133 7.32 32.07 -11.90
CA ASP A 133 8.68 32.42 -11.47
C ASP A 133 9.65 31.25 -11.55
N LEU A 134 9.18 30.07 -12.01
CA LEU A 134 10.01 28.87 -12.14
C LEU A 134 11.08 29.08 -13.22
N ALA A 135 12.34 29.12 -12.81
CA ALA A 135 13.46 29.36 -13.71
C ALA A 135 13.70 28.15 -14.62
N LYS A 136 14.12 28.40 -15.87
CA LYS A 136 14.63 27.32 -16.74
C LYS A 136 15.83 26.64 -16.10
N GLY A 137 15.90 25.32 -16.27
CA GLY A 137 16.86 24.47 -15.57
C GLY A 137 16.47 24.08 -14.14
N ALA A 138 15.34 24.59 -13.59
CA ALA A 138 14.84 24.17 -12.31
C ALA A 138 14.54 22.65 -12.29
N THR A 139 14.73 22.04 -11.13
CA THR A 139 14.41 20.63 -10.95
C THR A 139 12.93 20.46 -10.60
N ILE A 140 12.25 19.56 -11.31
CA ILE A 140 10.89 19.12 -11.06
C ILE A 140 10.94 17.64 -10.62
N ILE A 141 10.54 17.36 -9.37
CA ILE A 141 10.58 16.01 -8.80
C ILE A 141 9.18 15.42 -8.85
N ILE A 142 9.04 14.21 -9.41
CA ILE A 142 7.76 13.55 -9.56
C ILE A 142 7.83 12.08 -9.10
N PRO A 143 6.69 11.44 -8.75
CA PRO A 143 6.66 10.01 -8.45
C PRO A 143 7.07 9.16 -9.65
N ALA A 144 7.73 8.03 -9.40
CA ALA A 144 8.26 7.11 -10.42
C ALA A 144 7.33 5.94 -10.75
N ASP A 145 6.25 5.71 -9.99
CA ASP A 145 5.29 4.67 -10.35
C ASP A 145 4.41 5.12 -11.51
N ASP A 146 4.13 4.20 -12.44
CA ASP A 146 3.49 4.52 -13.73
C ASP A 146 2.22 5.36 -13.58
N SER A 147 1.39 5.05 -12.59
CA SER A 147 0.11 5.72 -12.43
C SER A 147 0.25 7.14 -11.87
N ASN A 148 1.17 7.36 -10.93
CA ASN A 148 1.41 8.69 -10.38
C ASN A 148 2.36 9.51 -11.26
N GLU A 149 3.34 8.90 -11.95
CA GLU A 149 4.13 9.56 -12.98
C GLU A 149 3.20 10.13 -14.07
N THR A 150 2.31 9.31 -14.62
CA THR A 150 1.30 9.75 -15.58
C THR A 150 0.49 10.94 -15.07
N ARG A 151 -0.05 10.87 -13.84
CA ARG A 151 -0.82 11.96 -13.23
C ARG A 151 0.00 13.24 -13.08
N ALA A 152 1.25 13.10 -12.64
CA ALA A 152 2.17 14.24 -12.48
C ALA A 152 2.46 14.92 -13.81
N LEU A 153 2.73 14.15 -14.85
CA LEU A 153 3.00 14.70 -16.19
C LEU A 153 1.79 15.42 -16.78
N PHE A 154 0.58 14.87 -16.62
CA PHE A 154 -0.64 15.57 -17.05
C PHE A 154 -0.87 16.87 -16.26
N LEU A 155 -0.59 16.87 -14.96
CA LEU A 155 -0.69 18.09 -14.14
C LEU A 155 0.35 19.14 -14.59
N LEU A 156 1.59 18.74 -14.83
CA LEU A 156 2.62 19.66 -15.34
C LEU A 156 2.27 20.21 -16.72
N GLN A 157 1.68 19.41 -17.61
CA GLN A 157 1.17 19.88 -18.90
C GLN A 157 -0.02 20.85 -18.73
N GLN A 158 -0.95 20.56 -17.84
CA GLN A 158 -2.08 21.45 -17.54
C GLN A 158 -1.60 22.83 -17.08
N GLU A 159 -0.54 22.88 -16.29
CA GLU A 159 0.07 24.12 -15.82
C GLU A 159 1.02 24.77 -16.87
N GLY A 160 1.13 24.18 -18.06
CA GLY A 160 1.93 24.71 -19.16
C GLY A 160 3.45 24.60 -18.97
N LEU A 161 3.90 23.74 -18.06
CA LEU A 161 5.32 23.56 -17.79
C LEU A 161 6.00 22.64 -18.79
N ILE A 162 5.27 21.63 -19.30
CA ILE A 162 5.76 20.65 -20.28
C ILE A 162 4.73 20.45 -21.39
N LYS A 163 5.13 19.75 -22.44
CA LYS A 163 4.23 19.28 -23.50
C LYS A 163 4.36 17.77 -23.65
N LEU A 164 3.23 17.06 -23.57
CA LEU A 164 3.07 15.66 -23.92
C LEU A 164 2.59 15.52 -25.37
N PRO A 165 2.64 14.33 -25.99
CA PRO A 165 2.06 14.08 -27.30
C PRO A 165 0.58 14.49 -27.36
N ASP A 166 0.12 14.92 -28.51
CA ASP A 166 -1.28 15.36 -28.69
C ASP A 166 -2.30 14.21 -28.52
N ASP A 167 -1.83 12.95 -28.68
CA ASP A 167 -2.61 11.72 -28.45
C ASP A 167 -2.31 11.04 -27.11
N ALA A 168 -1.64 11.74 -26.17
CA ALA A 168 -1.39 11.24 -24.82
C ALA A 168 -2.70 10.90 -24.13
N ASP A 169 -2.76 9.69 -23.57
CA ASP A 169 -3.94 9.13 -22.92
C ASP A 169 -3.60 8.65 -21.52
N ALA A 170 -4.18 9.30 -20.52
CA ALA A 170 -3.94 8.96 -19.12
C ALA A 170 -4.34 7.51 -18.76
N ALA A 171 -5.27 6.91 -19.49
CA ALA A 171 -5.67 5.52 -19.27
C ALA A 171 -4.64 4.50 -19.81
N LYS A 172 -3.82 4.92 -20.80
CA LYS A 172 -2.73 4.09 -21.33
C LYS A 172 -1.42 4.29 -20.57
N GLY A 173 -1.34 5.38 -19.80
CA GLY A 173 -0.12 5.81 -19.14
C GLY A 173 0.81 6.59 -20.05
N VAL A 174 1.57 7.51 -19.46
CA VAL A 174 2.68 8.23 -20.07
C VAL A 174 3.82 8.28 -19.06
N SER A 175 5.05 8.36 -19.58
CA SER A 175 6.28 8.46 -18.79
C SER A 175 7.09 9.70 -19.19
N THR A 176 8.13 10.00 -18.45
CA THR A 176 9.09 11.05 -18.81
C THR A 176 9.74 10.85 -20.18
N LEU A 177 9.75 9.61 -20.72
CA LEU A 177 10.26 9.30 -22.04
C LEU A 177 9.33 9.79 -23.18
N ASP A 178 8.07 10.06 -22.87
CA ASP A 178 7.07 10.50 -23.82
C ASP A 178 6.99 12.03 -23.92
N ILE A 179 7.75 12.78 -23.12
CA ILE A 179 7.74 14.25 -23.11
C ILE A 179 8.25 14.78 -24.47
N VAL A 180 7.44 15.60 -25.13
CA VAL A 180 7.78 16.26 -26.40
C VAL A 180 8.58 17.54 -26.18
N ASP A 181 8.22 18.29 -25.14
CA ASP A 181 8.94 19.51 -24.70
C ASP A 181 8.95 19.53 -23.17
N ASP A 182 10.12 19.46 -22.59
CA ASP A 182 10.34 19.50 -21.15
C ASP A 182 10.33 20.93 -20.57
N GLY A 183 10.05 21.92 -21.41
CA GLY A 183 10.04 23.32 -21.02
C GLY A 183 11.43 23.85 -20.59
N GLY A 184 12.48 23.09 -20.78
CA GLY A 184 13.82 23.40 -20.30
C GLY A 184 14.01 23.14 -18.81
N TYR A 185 13.22 22.24 -18.22
CA TYR A 185 13.31 21.81 -16.82
C TYR A 185 14.04 20.47 -16.69
N ASN A 186 14.62 20.22 -15.51
CA ASN A 186 15.23 18.94 -15.17
C ASN A 186 14.21 18.08 -14.42
N ILE A 187 13.53 17.14 -15.11
CA ILE A 187 12.51 16.29 -14.52
C ILE A 187 13.15 15.04 -13.96
N VAL A 188 12.92 14.78 -12.66
CA VAL A 188 13.50 13.66 -11.91
C VAL A 188 12.37 12.82 -11.30
N THR A 189 12.40 11.52 -11.57
CA THR A 189 11.46 10.55 -10.99
C THR A 189 12.07 9.87 -9.77
N VAL A 190 11.31 9.79 -8.67
CA VAL A 190 11.71 9.10 -7.44
C VAL A 190 10.52 8.34 -6.84
N GLN A 191 10.75 7.45 -5.88
CA GLN A 191 9.65 6.79 -5.19
C GLN A 191 8.75 7.82 -4.50
N ALA A 192 7.43 7.61 -4.56
CA ALA A 192 6.42 8.58 -4.14
C ALA A 192 6.57 9.04 -2.68
N ASP A 193 6.91 8.13 -1.78
CA ASP A 193 7.18 8.40 -0.35
C ASP A 193 8.40 9.28 -0.13
N THR A 194 9.38 9.25 -1.05
CA THR A 194 10.61 10.04 -0.94
C THR A 194 10.49 11.44 -1.52
N VAL A 195 9.48 11.73 -2.34
CA VAL A 195 9.34 13.03 -3.04
C VAL A 195 9.39 14.23 -2.09
N PRO A 196 8.68 14.27 -0.93
CA PRO A 196 8.75 15.42 -0.01
C PRO A 196 10.16 15.66 0.52
N ALA A 197 10.86 14.59 0.92
CA ALA A 197 12.23 14.69 1.43
C ALA A 197 13.22 15.14 0.33
N GLN A 198 13.04 14.65 -0.89
CA GLN A 198 13.85 15.07 -2.03
C GLN A 198 13.63 16.55 -2.35
N LEU A 199 12.39 17.05 -2.33
CA LEU A 199 12.11 18.47 -2.52
C LEU A 199 12.76 19.33 -1.42
N LYS A 200 12.65 18.93 -0.16
CA LYS A 200 13.24 19.64 0.98
C LYS A 200 14.77 19.77 0.85
N ASN A 201 15.42 18.75 0.28
CA ASN A 201 16.86 18.69 0.09
C ASN A 201 17.34 19.21 -1.28
N ALA A 202 16.41 19.51 -2.20
CA ALA A 202 16.72 20.04 -3.52
C ALA A 202 17.21 21.50 -3.44
N ALA A 203 17.81 21.98 -4.52
CA ALA A 203 18.19 23.40 -4.63
C ALA A 203 16.95 24.29 -4.51
N THR A 204 17.11 25.46 -3.89
CA THR A 204 16.08 26.51 -3.89
C THR A 204 15.69 26.84 -5.33
N GLY A 205 14.39 26.98 -5.59
CA GLY A 205 13.86 27.13 -6.95
C GLY A 205 13.35 25.81 -7.57
N SER A 206 13.51 24.68 -6.88
CA SER A 206 12.93 23.42 -7.30
C SER A 206 11.45 23.29 -6.92
N ILE A 207 10.71 22.46 -7.67
CA ILE A 207 9.34 22.09 -7.35
C ILE A 207 9.17 20.56 -7.33
N ALA A 208 8.09 20.07 -6.73
CA ALA A 208 7.72 18.67 -6.80
C ALA A 208 6.22 18.49 -6.94
N VAL A 209 5.81 17.40 -7.58
CA VAL A 209 4.42 16.92 -7.58
C VAL A 209 4.29 15.84 -6.53
N ILE A 210 3.44 16.07 -5.52
CA ILE A 210 3.37 15.22 -4.32
C ILE A 210 1.94 14.70 -4.14
N ASN A 211 1.80 13.40 -3.85
CA ASN A 211 0.55 12.79 -3.46
C ASN A 211 -0.01 13.39 -2.16
N GLY A 212 -1.33 13.50 -2.06
CA GLY A 212 -2.00 14.19 -0.95
C GLY A 212 -1.60 13.67 0.43
N ASN A 213 -1.55 12.35 0.61
CA ASN A 213 -1.15 11.73 1.87
C ASN A 213 0.30 12.08 2.29
N TYR A 214 1.25 12.09 1.35
CA TYR A 214 2.64 12.45 1.65
C TYR A 214 2.82 13.96 1.86
N ALA A 215 2.01 14.78 1.18
CA ALA A 215 2.02 16.21 1.41
C ALA A 215 1.45 16.60 2.80
N LEU A 216 0.44 15.86 3.29
CA LEU A 216 -0.13 16.05 4.62
C LEU A 216 0.81 15.59 5.73
N ALA A 217 1.67 14.62 5.46
CA ALA A 217 2.63 14.07 6.42
C ALA A 217 3.95 14.83 6.49
N ALA A 218 4.25 15.75 5.54
CA ALA A 218 5.52 16.50 5.44
C ALA A 218 5.48 17.83 6.17
#